data_8984d210cc3a7b11acce94ff1ed92d9e
#
_entry.id   8984d210cc3a7b11acce94ff1ed92d9e
#
_cell.length_a   1.000
_cell.length_b   1.000
_cell.length_c   1.000
_cell.angle_alpha   90.00
_cell.angle_beta   90.00
_cell.angle_gamma   90.00
#
_symmetry.space_group_name_H-M   'P 1'
#
loop_
_entity.id
_entity.type
_entity.pdbx_description
1 polymer ?
#
loop_
_entity_poly.entity_id
_entity_poly.type
_entity_poly.pdbx_seq_one_letter_code
_entity_poly.pdbx_strand_id
1 'polypeptide(L)'
;ILPNGHEPFLGFAMIQVARKPEWQEKAKAQGAKGIRVIANIETGQEMIQRWEMDEILYGFTGNWIMQEAVLASGCVDLFACDMNCCMPIDPIYAENYKFKLIPVSEVVAFEGIADRLDYIPKEAEKQAKQLVKMAIDNFKVRKTNVVPVTGLDMNEAVVGFSTESIVEALGGTLEPLLDAIKDGTIRGVAGLVSCTTLRDFGQDVHTINIAKELIKKDILVLSMGCGNGALQVAGLCTHEAKDLAGLGLKLLCERLGIPPILSYGTCTDTGRVADLIAAVSNALGGVPIPDLPIVAVAPEYMEQKATIDAVFALAFGLYTYVNPVPTVTGGPNLVKLLTEDCRNLTGGILHLETNATEAVDAILNHIESNRKKLGI
;
A
#
# COMPACT_ATOMS: atom_id res chain seq x y z
N ILE A 1 18.28 -4.49 8.31
CA ILE A 1 18.32 -4.08 6.90
C ILE A 1 16.95 -3.56 6.54
N LEU A 2 16.90 -2.42 5.85
CA LEU A 2 15.68 -1.74 5.44
C LEU A 2 15.63 -1.62 3.90
N PRO A 3 15.09 -2.59 3.16
CA PRO A 3 14.76 -2.40 1.75
C PRO A 3 13.55 -1.47 1.61
N ASN A 4 13.60 -0.59 0.60
CA ASN A 4 12.64 0.51 0.49
C ASN A 4 12.44 0.94 -0.96
N GLY A 5 11.21 1.10 -1.37
CA GLY A 5 10.83 1.56 -2.69
C GLY A 5 9.65 0.79 -3.28
N HIS A 6 9.76 0.34 -4.53
CA HIS A 6 8.70 -0.36 -5.26
C HIS A 6 9.16 -1.62 -5.99
N GLU A 7 10.45 -1.92 -5.96
CA GLU A 7 11.02 -3.08 -6.65
C GLU A 7 11.55 -4.10 -5.63
N PRO A 8 10.76 -5.13 -5.28
CA PRO A 8 11.07 -5.99 -4.13
C PRO A 8 12.13 -7.05 -4.40
N PHE A 9 12.55 -7.26 -5.65
CA PHE A 9 13.36 -8.44 -6.03
C PHE A 9 14.69 -8.54 -5.29
N LEU A 10 15.42 -7.43 -5.16
CA LEU A 10 16.68 -7.42 -4.43
C LEU A 10 16.43 -7.57 -2.92
N GLY A 11 15.34 -7.02 -2.41
CA GLY A 11 14.88 -7.24 -1.04
C GLY A 11 14.61 -8.71 -0.74
N PHE A 12 13.90 -9.41 -1.61
CA PHE A 12 13.69 -10.86 -1.51
C PHE A 12 15.01 -11.63 -1.53
N ALA A 13 15.95 -11.27 -2.41
CA ALA A 13 17.26 -11.89 -2.45
C ALA A 13 18.06 -11.65 -1.16
N MET A 14 17.95 -10.45 -0.55
CA MET A 14 18.57 -10.16 0.75
C MET A 14 17.98 -11.02 1.87
N ILE A 15 16.67 -11.23 1.91
CA ILE A 15 16.02 -12.10 2.89
C ILE A 15 16.51 -13.54 2.72
N GLN A 16 16.59 -14.06 1.48
CA GLN A 16 17.11 -15.39 1.21
C GLN A 16 18.56 -15.56 1.67
N VAL A 17 19.42 -14.55 1.45
CA VAL A 17 20.80 -14.55 1.96
C VAL A 17 20.81 -14.50 3.48
N ALA A 18 20.02 -13.62 4.09
CA ALA A 18 19.95 -13.46 5.54
C ALA A 18 19.47 -14.72 6.26
N ARG A 19 18.59 -15.53 5.63
CA ARG A 19 18.12 -16.82 6.18
C ARG A 19 19.18 -17.91 6.21
N LYS A 20 20.28 -17.78 5.46
CA LYS A 20 21.36 -18.80 5.46
C LYS A 20 22.13 -18.74 6.77
N PRO A 21 22.35 -19.89 7.47
CA PRO A 21 23.03 -19.92 8.78
C PRO A 21 24.39 -19.24 8.80
N GLU A 22 25.18 -19.40 7.73
CA GLU A 22 26.51 -18.78 7.66
C GLU A 22 26.48 -17.25 7.68
N TRP A 23 25.40 -16.61 7.25
CA TRP A 23 25.25 -15.15 7.32
C TRP A 23 24.80 -14.69 8.71
N GLN A 24 23.94 -15.46 9.36
CA GLN A 24 23.59 -15.24 10.76
C GLN A 24 24.81 -15.32 11.67
N GLU A 25 25.66 -16.32 11.49
CA GLU A 25 26.90 -16.49 12.26
C GLU A 25 27.90 -15.35 12.00
N LYS A 26 28.00 -14.83 10.76
CA LYS A 26 28.81 -13.66 10.46
C LYS A 26 28.32 -12.42 11.23
N ALA A 27 27.01 -12.22 11.34
CA ALA A 27 26.44 -11.11 12.12
C ALA A 27 26.72 -11.29 13.62
N LYS A 28 26.52 -12.48 14.15
CA LYS A 28 26.84 -12.81 15.56
C LYS A 28 28.31 -12.60 15.89
N ALA A 29 29.21 -12.94 14.97
CA ALA A 29 30.64 -12.70 15.13
C ALA A 29 31.02 -11.20 15.22
N GLN A 30 30.15 -10.30 14.74
CA GLN A 30 30.28 -8.84 14.93
C GLN A 30 29.65 -8.34 16.24
N GLY A 31 29.03 -9.26 17.01
CA GLY A 31 28.35 -8.93 18.27
C GLY A 31 26.87 -8.58 18.12
N ALA A 32 26.27 -8.78 16.95
CA ALA A 32 24.84 -8.68 16.73
C ALA A 32 24.12 -9.96 17.23
N LYS A 33 22.80 -9.88 17.45
CA LYS A 33 21.98 -11.04 17.76
C LYS A 33 21.65 -11.87 16.50
N GLY A 34 21.78 -11.27 15.34
CA GLY A 34 21.46 -11.83 14.03
C GLY A 34 21.19 -10.74 13.01
N ILE A 35 20.64 -11.11 11.86
CA ILE A 35 20.20 -10.19 10.81
C ILE A 35 18.69 -10.16 10.83
N ARG A 36 18.11 -8.95 10.79
CA ARG A 36 16.69 -8.72 10.55
C ARG A 36 16.51 -7.86 9.32
N VAL A 37 15.50 -8.19 8.54
CA VAL A 37 14.99 -7.38 7.43
C VAL A 37 13.65 -6.83 7.88
N ILE A 38 13.50 -5.52 7.86
CA ILE A 38 12.27 -4.84 8.20
C ILE A 38 11.75 -4.21 6.92
N ALA A 39 10.57 -4.59 6.53
CA ALA A 39 9.96 -4.12 5.30
C ALA A 39 9.49 -2.66 5.43
N ASN A 40 9.58 -1.89 4.35
CA ASN A 40 9.11 -0.50 4.33
C ASN A 40 8.48 -0.13 3.01
N ILE A 41 7.50 0.76 3.05
CA ILE A 41 6.65 1.23 1.93
C ILE A 41 6.24 0.09 0.99
N GLU A 42 6.21 0.32 -0.33
CA GLU A 42 5.69 -0.65 -1.31
C GLU A 42 6.54 -1.92 -1.41
N THR A 43 7.89 -1.79 -1.40
CA THR A 43 8.78 -2.96 -1.32
C THR A 43 8.45 -3.80 -0.08
N GLY A 44 8.15 -3.15 1.03
CA GLY A 44 7.68 -3.82 2.24
C GLY A 44 6.32 -4.48 2.09
N GLN A 45 5.37 -3.80 1.48
CA GLN A 45 4.04 -4.37 1.18
C GLN A 45 4.15 -5.63 0.34
N GLU A 46 4.98 -5.61 -0.73
CA GLU A 46 5.23 -6.78 -1.57
C GLU A 46 5.78 -7.97 -0.77
N MET A 47 6.67 -7.71 0.18
CA MET A 47 7.27 -8.75 1.00
C MET A 47 6.27 -9.41 1.93
N ILE A 48 5.51 -8.62 2.69
CA ILE A 48 4.54 -9.15 3.66
C ILE A 48 3.30 -9.76 2.99
N GLN A 49 2.98 -9.38 1.76
CA GLN A 49 1.89 -10.00 0.99
C GLN A 49 2.22 -11.40 0.49
N ARG A 50 3.49 -11.71 0.30
CA ARG A 50 3.91 -12.95 -0.40
C ARG A 50 4.72 -13.89 0.46
N TRP A 51 5.31 -13.42 1.54
CA TRP A 51 6.18 -14.20 2.40
C TRP A 51 5.71 -14.19 3.84
N GLU A 52 5.76 -15.33 4.47
CA GLU A 52 5.54 -15.47 5.90
C GLU A 52 6.61 -14.68 6.67
N MET A 53 6.16 -13.88 7.63
CA MET A 53 7.05 -13.20 8.57
C MET A 53 7.66 -14.20 9.55
N ASP A 54 8.94 -14.02 9.82
CA ASP A 54 9.72 -14.88 10.68
C ASP A 54 10.75 -14.04 11.48
N GLU A 55 11.74 -14.68 12.06
CA GLU A 55 12.81 -13.98 12.77
C GLU A 55 13.70 -13.12 11.86
N ILE A 56 13.65 -13.32 10.54
CA ILE A 56 14.41 -12.59 9.53
C ILE A 56 13.57 -11.50 8.88
N LEU A 57 12.45 -11.86 8.24
CA LEU A 57 11.45 -10.88 7.81
C LEU A 57 10.60 -10.51 9.03
N TYR A 58 11.07 -9.53 9.78
CA TYR A 58 10.61 -9.30 11.15
C TYR A 58 9.34 -8.46 11.24
N GLY A 59 9.04 -7.65 10.23
CA GLY A 59 7.88 -6.78 10.27
C GLY A 59 7.86 -5.75 9.15
N PHE A 60 6.91 -4.86 9.25
CA PHE A 60 6.64 -3.76 8.34
C PHE A 60 6.57 -2.45 9.12
N THR A 61 7.18 -1.39 8.61
CA THR A 61 7.28 -0.10 9.31
C THR A 61 6.24 0.93 8.87
N GLY A 62 5.45 0.62 7.87
CA GLY A 62 4.41 1.52 7.39
C GLY A 62 4.76 2.21 6.06
N ASN A 63 4.30 3.43 5.90
CA ASN A 63 4.32 4.15 4.64
C ASN A 63 5.50 5.14 4.49
N TRP A 64 5.44 5.99 3.47
CA TRP A 64 6.51 6.89 3.07
C TRP A 64 7.02 7.81 4.19
N ILE A 65 6.12 8.40 5.00
CA ILE A 65 6.51 9.32 6.08
C ILE A 65 7.29 8.58 7.18
N MET A 66 7.00 7.31 7.42
CA MET A 66 7.67 6.52 8.46
C MET A 66 9.15 6.25 8.19
N GLN A 67 9.63 6.43 6.96
CA GLN A 67 11.04 6.26 6.61
C GLN A 67 11.95 7.09 7.54
N GLU A 68 11.61 8.36 7.74
CA GLU A 68 12.40 9.27 8.57
C GLU A 68 12.48 8.79 10.01
N ALA A 69 11.36 8.45 10.62
CA ALA A 69 11.31 7.98 12.00
C ALA A 69 12.13 6.70 12.21
N VAL A 70 12.04 5.76 11.27
CA VAL A 70 12.81 4.50 11.33
C VAL A 70 14.31 4.75 11.21
N LEU A 71 14.74 5.60 10.29
CA LEU A 71 16.16 5.95 10.11
C LEU A 71 16.69 6.72 11.33
N ALA A 72 15.91 7.66 11.86
CA ALA A 72 16.27 8.46 13.03
C ALA A 72 16.40 7.63 14.31
N SER A 73 15.82 6.44 14.37
CA SER A 73 16.00 5.52 15.50
C SER A 73 17.44 5.06 15.71
N GLY A 74 18.31 5.17 14.70
CA GLY A 74 19.66 4.63 14.70
C GLY A 74 19.71 3.09 14.68
N CYS A 75 18.59 2.42 14.43
CA CYS A 75 18.51 0.95 14.39
C CYS A 75 18.81 0.33 13.03
N VAL A 76 18.95 1.14 11.98
CA VAL A 76 19.17 0.67 10.60
C VAL A 76 20.66 0.59 10.30
N ASP A 77 21.12 -0.54 9.77
CA ASP A 77 22.51 -0.71 9.30
C ASP A 77 22.64 -0.39 7.81
N LEU A 78 21.64 -0.78 7.03
CA LEU A 78 21.58 -0.56 5.59
C LEU A 78 20.17 -0.13 5.19
N PHE A 79 20.09 0.99 4.49
CA PHE A 79 18.89 1.46 3.79
C PHE A 79 19.13 1.30 2.29
N ALA A 80 18.49 0.31 1.70
CA ALA A 80 18.59 -0.02 0.28
C ALA A 80 17.38 0.57 -0.46
N CYS A 81 17.64 1.61 -1.26
CA CYS A 81 16.60 2.34 -1.98
C CYS A 81 16.47 1.83 -3.40
N ASP A 82 15.34 1.20 -3.71
CA ASP A 82 15.11 0.66 -5.05
C ASP A 82 14.49 1.70 -6.00
N MET A 83 13.25 1.70 -6.26
CA MET A 83 12.62 2.62 -7.21
C MET A 83 12.17 3.93 -6.53
N ASN A 84 11.23 4.64 -7.08
CA ASN A 84 10.69 5.88 -6.54
C ASN A 84 10.07 5.71 -5.13
N CYS A 85 9.60 6.80 -4.54
CA CYS A 85 9.14 6.88 -3.15
C CYS A 85 10.22 6.60 -2.09
N CYS A 86 11.49 6.60 -2.46
CA CYS A 86 12.54 6.83 -1.50
C CYS A 86 12.56 8.32 -1.13
N MET A 87 12.51 8.59 0.17
CA MET A 87 12.59 9.96 0.69
C MET A 87 13.88 10.62 0.20
N PRO A 88 13.88 11.90 -0.21
CA PRO A 88 15.10 12.63 -0.54
C PRO A 88 15.91 12.86 0.73
N ILE A 89 16.92 12.02 0.94
CA ILE A 89 17.76 12.01 2.15
C ILE A 89 19.06 12.75 1.85
N ASP A 90 19.37 13.77 2.66
CA ASP A 90 20.68 14.39 2.66
C ASP A 90 21.72 13.38 3.21
N PRO A 91 22.89 13.22 2.57
CA PRO A 91 23.95 12.34 3.03
C PRO A 91 24.33 12.54 4.50
N ILE A 92 24.26 13.77 5.01
CA ILE A 92 24.52 14.09 6.40
C ILE A 92 23.60 13.33 7.37
N TYR A 93 22.40 12.99 6.92
CA TYR A 93 21.45 12.21 7.70
C TYR A 93 21.97 10.78 7.90
N ALA A 94 22.47 10.15 6.83
CA ALA A 94 23.11 8.83 6.90
C ALA A 94 24.37 8.85 7.78
N GLU A 95 25.15 9.93 7.71
CA GLU A 95 26.33 10.11 8.56
C GLU A 95 25.95 10.26 10.03
N ASN A 96 24.92 11.03 10.35
CA ASN A 96 24.48 11.28 11.72
C ASN A 96 23.90 10.01 12.37
N TYR A 97 23.05 9.27 11.65
CA TYR A 97 22.39 8.07 12.16
C TYR A 97 23.15 6.76 11.86
N LYS A 98 24.33 6.88 11.22
CA LYS A 98 25.29 5.79 11.01
C LYS A 98 24.73 4.59 10.21
N PHE A 99 23.87 4.82 9.25
CA PHE A 99 23.44 3.78 8.31
C PHE A 99 24.13 3.93 6.95
N LYS A 100 24.17 2.85 6.19
CA LYS A 100 24.58 2.86 4.80
C LYS A 100 23.37 3.18 3.92
N LEU A 101 23.46 4.26 3.14
CA LEU A 101 22.46 4.66 2.14
C LEU A 101 22.95 4.17 0.77
N ILE A 102 22.27 3.20 0.20
CA ILE A 102 22.66 2.57 -1.09
C ILE A 102 21.48 2.60 -2.06
N PRO A 103 21.53 3.42 -3.12
CA PRO A 103 20.65 3.28 -4.27
C PRO A 103 20.88 1.91 -4.93
N VAL A 104 19.79 1.17 -5.14
CA VAL A 104 19.86 -0.17 -5.74
C VAL A 104 19.07 -0.27 -7.05
N SER A 105 18.74 0.86 -7.64
CA SER A 105 18.06 0.98 -8.93
C SER A 105 18.63 2.16 -9.71
N GLU A 106 18.73 2.02 -11.03
CA GLU A 106 19.23 3.06 -11.92
C GLU A 106 18.40 4.35 -11.92
N VAL A 107 17.13 4.27 -11.48
CA VAL A 107 16.21 5.41 -11.40
C VAL A 107 16.25 6.16 -10.08
N VAL A 108 17.06 5.72 -9.12
CA VAL A 108 17.24 6.38 -7.82
C VAL A 108 18.65 6.92 -7.67
N ALA A 109 18.76 8.17 -7.31
CA ALA A 109 20.03 8.82 -7.00
C ALA A 109 19.87 9.81 -5.85
N PHE A 110 20.89 9.91 -5.01
CA PHE A 110 20.98 10.91 -3.96
C PHE A 110 22.23 11.76 -4.20
N GLU A 111 22.10 13.08 -4.07
CA GLU A 111 23.23 13.99 -4.16
C GLU A 111 24.29 13.64 -3.13
N GLY A 112 25.55 13.56 -3.54
CA GLY A 112 26.66 13.24 -2.65
C GLY A 112 26.84 11.77 -2.29
N ILE A 113 25.95 10.86 -2.71
CA ILE A 113 26.09 9.42 -2.55
C ILE A 113 26.67 8.80 -3.83
N ALA A 114 27.93 8.40 -3.76
CA ALA A 114 28.63 7.76 -4.89
C ALA A 114 28.44 6.23 -4.92
N ASP A 115 28.26 5.62 -3.76
CA ASP A 115 28.05 4.16 -3.65
C ASP A 115 26.66 3.81 -4.15
N ARG A 116 26.58 3.02 -5.21
CA ARG A 116 25.32 2.49 -5.72
C ARG A 116 25.50 1.07 -6.23
N LEU A 117 24.42 0.33 -6.28
CA LEU A 117 24.42 -1.06 -6.71
C LEU A 117 23.13 -1.33 -7.53
N ASP A 118 23.13 -0.90 -8.79
CA ASP A 118 21.96 -1.07 -9.65
C ASP A 118 21.60 -2.54 -9.79
N TYR A 119 20.33 -2.86 -9.59
CA TYR A 119 19.85 -4.23 -9.61
C TYR A 119 20.02 -4.88 -10.99
N ILE A 120 20.65 -6.04 -11.01
CA ILE A 120 20.83 -6.88 -12.20
C ILE A 120 20.25 -8.26 -11.88
N PRO A 121 19.14 -8.68 -12.51
CA PRO A 121 18.43 -9.93 -12.17
C PRO A 121 19.35 -11.16 -12.13
N LYS A 122 20.27 -11.29 -13.09
CA LYS A 122 21.22 -12.42 -13.15
C LYS A 122 22.28 -12.42 -12.03
N GLU A 123 22.46 -11.29 -11.35
CA GLU A 123 23.44 -11.11 -10.28
C GLU A 123 22.77 -10.92 -8.91
N ALA A 124 21.45 -11.08 -8.82
CA ALA A 124 20.66 -10.78 -7.62
C ALA A 124 21.24 -11.39 -6.32
N GLU A 125 21.62 -12.67 -6.32
CA GLU A 125 22.21 -13.32 -5.15
C GLU A 125 23.58 -12.71 -4.79
N LYS A 126 24.42 -12.42 -5.77
CA LYS A 126 25.74 -11.80 -5.53
C LYS A 126 25.57 -10.40 -4.96
N GLN A 127 24.66 -9.61 -5.52
CA GLN A 127 24.35 -8.26 -5.06
C GLN A 127 23.74 -8.25 -3.65
N ALA A 128 22.82 -9.17 -3.38
CA ALA A 128 22.26 -9.36 -2.05
C ALA A 128 23.33 -9.73 -1.00
N LYS A 129 24.27 -10.60 -1.35
CA LYS A 129 25.43 -10.92 -0.48
C LYS A 129 26.29 -9.70 -0.18
N GLN A 130 26.50 -8.82 -1.16
CA GLN A 130 27.24 -7.56 -0.95
C GLN A 130 26.50 -6.64 0.02
N LEU A 131 25.20 -6.42 -0.17
CA LEU A 131 24.38 -5.57 0.68
C LEU A 131 24.27 -6.11 2.11
N VAL A 132 24.01 -7.41 2.27
CA VAL A 132 23.96 -8.03 3.59
C VAL A 132 25.31 -7.94 4.29
N LYS A 133 26.43 -8.10 3.56
CA LYS A 133 27.76 -7.86 4.12
C LYS A 133 27.98 -6.44 4.56
N MET A 134 27.56 -5.44 3.77
CA MET A 134 27.64 -4.04 4.15
C MET A 134 26.89 -3.75 5.45
N ALA A 135 25.70 -4.31 5.62
CA ALA A 135 24.93 -4.18 6.85
C ALA A 135 25.65 -4.81 8.06
N ILE A 136 26.21 -6.00 7.91
CA ILE A 136 26.96 -6.68 8.95
C ILE A 136 28.19 -5.87 9.35
N ASP A 137 28.94 -5.36 8.38
CA ASP A 137 30.14 -4.54 8.63
C ASP A 137 29.78 -3.21 9.34
N ASN A 138 28.63 -2.63 9.00
CA ASN A 138 28.16 -1.38 9.58
C ASN A 138 27.72 -1.51 11.04
N PHE A 139 27.33 -2.69 11.49
CA PHE A 139 26.79 -2.89 12.85
C PHE A 139 27.71 -2.35 13.96
N LYS A 140 29.03 -2.53 13.84
CA LYS A 140 30.00 -2.00 14.84
C LYS A 140 30.01 -0.49 14.92
N VAL A 141 29.76 0.19 13.79
CA VAL A 141 29.73 1.65 13.71
C VAL A 141 28.43 2.17 14.32
N ARG A 142 27.31 1.53 13.97
CA ARG A 142 25.96 1.97 14.34
C ARG A 142 25.58 1.67 15.79
N LYS A 143 25.99 0.53 16.34
CA LYS A 143 25.46 -0.04 17.59
C LYS A 143 25.44 0.90 18.80
N THR A 144 26.24 1.96 18.80
CA THR A 144 26.28 2.97 19.86
C THR A 144 25.34 4.16 19.62
N ASN A 145 24.66 4.18 18.47
CA ASN A 145 23.84 5.31 18.01
C ASN A 145 22.32 5.02 18.10
N VAL A 146 21.95 3.96 18.79
CA VAL A 146 20.54 3.54 18.90
C VAL A 146 19.81 4.45 19.87
N VAL A 147 18.67 4.99 19.43
CA VAL A 147 17.71 5.67 20.27
C VAL A 147 16.61 4.69 20.66
N PRO A 148 16.48 4.31 21.94
CA PRO A 148 15.39 3.45 22.36
C PRO A 148 14.04 4.13 22.11
N VAL A 149 13.20 3.51 21.31
CA VAL A 149 11.81 3.92 21.14
C VAL A 149 10.96 3.03 22.03
N THR A 150 10.25 3.62 22.98
CA THR A 150 9.40 2.91 23.92
C THR A 150 7.95 3.37 23.77
N GLY A 151 7.01 2.50 24.11
CA GLY A 151 5.58 2.84 24.11
C GLY A 151 4.93 2.80 22.71
N LEU A 152 5.59 2.16 21.73
CA LEU A 152 4.96 1.82 20.47
C LEU A 152 4.44 0.38 20.55
N ASP A 153 3.13 0.24 20.45
CA ASP A 153 2.50 -1.07 20.30
C ASP A 153 2.67 -1.53 18.84
N MET A 154 2.97 -2.81 18.67
CA MET A 154 2.91 -3.44 17.34
C MET A 154 1.47 -3.84 17.08
N ASN A 155 0.91 -3.37 15.97
CA ASN A 155 -0.37 -3.84 15.49
C ASN A 155 -0.16 -5.04 14.56
N GLU A 156 -1.08 -5.98 14.62
CA GLU A 156 -1.16 -7.06 13.65
C GLU A 156 -2.08 -6.66 12.51
N ALA A 157 -1.88 -7.25 11.33
CA ALA A 157 -2.75 -7.06 10.17
C ALA A 157 -2.90 -8.36 9.40
N VAL A 158 -4.08 -8.60 8.86
CA VAL A 158 -4.33 -9.69 7.91
C VAL A 158 -3.91 -9.21 6.53
N VAL A 159 -2.94 -9.86 5.94
CA VAL A 159 -2.34 -9.52 4.65
C VAL A 159 -2.42 -10.68 3.65
N GLY A 160 -2.01 -10.46 2.39
CA GLY A 160 -1.93 -11.53 1.39
C GLY A 160 -3.18 -11.64 0.51
N PHE A 161 -4.06 -10.64 0.57
CA PHE A 161 -5.20 -10.61 -0.35
C PHE A 161 -4.73 -10.28 -1.78
N SER A 162 -5.22 -11.06 -2.73
CA SER A 162 -5.05 -10.88 -4.17
C SER A 162 -6.34 -11.31 -4.86
N THR A 163 -6.48 -11.08 -6.14
CA THR A 163 -7.62 -11.60 -6.90
C THR A 163 -7.76 -13.11 -6.72
N GLU A 164 -6.64 -13.83 -6.83
CA GLU A 164 -6.60 -15.28 -6.72
C GLU A 164 -6.95 -15.76 -5.32
N SER A 165 -6.36 -15.17 -4.27
CA SER A 165 -6.62 -15.57 -2.88
C SER A 165 -8.05 -15.22 -2.45
N ILE A 166 -8.62 -14.12 -2.94
CA ILE A 166 -10.02 -13.76 -2.70
C ILE A 166 -10.94 -14.79 -3.34
N VAL A 167 -10.74 -15.12 -4.62
CA VAL A 167 -11.54 -16.13 -5.31
C VAL A 167 -11.43 -17.50 -4.64
N GLU A 168 -10.22 -17.90 -4.23
CA GLU A 168 -9.98 -19.15 -3.49
C GLU A 168 -10.72 -19.15 -2.13
N ALA A 169 -10.63 -18.09 -1.36
CA ALA A 169 -11.31 -17.93 -0.07
C ALA A 169 -12.84 -17.95 -0.21
N LEU A 170 -13.37 -17.51 -1.36
CA LEU A 170 -14.79 -17.57 -1.71
C LEU A 170 -15.22 -18.94 -2.25
N GLY A 171 -14.36 -19.95 -2.24
CA GLY A 171 -14.67 -21.30 -2.73
C GLY A 171 -14.48 -21.48 -4.23
N GLY A 172 -13.62 -20.70 -4.87
CA GLY A 172 -13.28 -20.76 -6.30
C GLY A 172 -14.25 -19.98 -7.21
N THR A 173 -15.13 -19.14 -6.63
CA THR A 173 -16.13 -18.35 -7.36
C THR A 173 -16.35 -16.99 -6.70
N LEU A 174 -16.81 -16.00 -7.46
CA LEU A 174 -17.20 -14.69 -6.95
C LEU A 174 -18.65 -14.64 -6.42
N GLU A 175 -19.44 -15.70 -6.57
CA GLU A 175 -20.86 -15.74 -6.19
C GLU A 175 -21.14 -15.25 -4.76
N PRO A 176 -20.38 -15.65 -3.71
CA PRO A 176 -20.66 -15.18 -2.35
C PRO A 176 -20.54 -13.66 -2.18
N LEU A 177 -19.64 -13.01 -2.95
CA LEU A 177 -19.49 -11.56 -2.97
C LEU A 177 -20.62 -10.90 -3.78
N LEU A 178 -20.92 -11.47 -4.95
CA LEU A 178 -21.98 -10.96 -5.81
C LEU A 178 -23.34 -11.04 -5.13
N ASP A 179 -23.63 -12.13 -4.43
CA ASP A 179 -24.86 -12.29 -3.67
C ASP A 179 -24.95 -11.26 -2.55
N ALA A 180 -23.86 -11.04 -1.79
CA ALA A 180 -23.82 -10.02 -0.75
C ALA A 180 -24.04 -8.59 -1.29
N ILE A 181 -23.64 -8.31 -2.54
CA ILE A 181 -23.94 -7.04 -3.22
C ILE A 181 -25.41 -7.02 -3.65
N LYS A 182 -25.92 -8.08 -4.28
CA LYS A 182 -27.30 -8.16 -4.79
C LYS A 182 -28.34 -8.04 -3.68
N ASP A 183 -28.15 -8.75 -2.58
CA ASP A 183 -29.10 -8.78 -1.46
C ASP A 183 -28.97 -7.57 -0.51
N GLY A 184 -27.96 -6.71 -0.74
CA GLY A 184 -27.71 -5.50 0.05
C GLY A 184 -27.00 -5.73 1.37
N THR A 185 -26.45 -6.95 1.60
CA THR A 185 -25.56 -7.21 2.74
C THR A 185 -24.38 -6.26 2.74
N ILE A 186 -23.79 -5.99 1.57
CA ILE A 186 -22.88 -4.86 1.37
C ILE A 186 -23.40 -3.94 0.26
N ARG A 187 -23.10 -2.67 0.36
CA ARG A 187 -23.55 -1.66 -0.61
C ARG A 187 -22.71 -1.69 -1.88
N GLY A 188 -21.42 -1.96 -1.74
CA GLY A 188 -20.48 -1.97 -2.85
C GLY A 188 -19.05 -2.17 -2.39
N VAL A 189 -18.12 -1.88 -3.29
CA VAL A 189 -16.68 -2.05 -3.05
C VAL A 189 -15.95 -0.75 -3.37
N ALA A 190 -15.01 -0.36 -2.51
CA ALA A 190 -14.10 0.74 -2.75
C ALA A 190 -12.66 0.25 -2.88
N GLY A 191 -12.01 0.52 -4.03
CA GLY A 191 -10.57 0.37 -4.17
C GLY A 191 -9.88 1.62 -3.61
N LEU A 192 -9.30 1.53 -2.42
CA LEU A 192 -8.59 2.63 -1.80
C LEU A 192 -7.10 2.53 -2.14
N VAL A 193 -6.65 3.42 -3.02
CA VAL A 193 -5.24 3.55 -3.44
C VAL A 193 -4.75 4.92 -3.05
N SER A 194 -3.85 5.03 -2.09
CA SER A 194 -3.48 6.32 -1.52
C SER A 194 -1.99 6.42 -1.25
N CYS A 195 -1.48 7.64 -1.31
CA CYS A 195 -0.19 8.00 -0.71
C CYS A 195 -0.34 8.23 0.80
N THR A 196 0.39 9.19 1.34
CA THR A 196 0.39 9.61 2.74
C THR A 196 0.66 11.11 2.80
N THR A 197 0.04 11.82 3.72
CA THR A 197 0.28 13.24 3.95
C THR A 197 0.25 13.57 5.44
N LEU A 198 0.63 14.82 5.76
CA LEU A 198 0.49 15.43 7.10
C LEU A 198 -0.66 16.44 7.14
N ARG A 199 -1.57 16.37 6.18
CA ARG A 199 -2.78 17.20 6.19
C ARG A 199 -3.68 16.82 7.36
N ASP A 200 -4.67 17.65 7.64
CA ASP A 200 -5.62 17.40 8.72
C ASP A 200 -4.98 17.22 10.11
N PHE A 201 -3.85 17.93 10.33
CA PHE A 201 -3.10 17.99 11.59
C PHE A 201 -2.51 16.66 12.08
N GLY A 202 -2.34 15.67 11.20
CA GLY A 202 -1.70 14.40 11.53
C GLY A 202 -1.40 13.56 10.30
N GLN A 203 -0.61 12.52 10.50
CA GLN A 203 -0.27 11.57 9.46
C GLN A 203 -1.47 10.68 9.15
N ASP A 204 -1.84 10.57 7.87
CA ASP A 204 -2.85 9.66 7.34
C ASP A 204 -4.27 9.85 7.89
N VAL A 205 -4.55 10.98 8.55
CA VAL A 205 -5.83 11.23 9.23
C VAL A 205 -6.99 11.17 8.26
N HIS A 206 -6.83 11.75 7.06
CA HIS A 206 -7.90 11.76 6.07
C HIS A 206 -8.19 10.35 5.52
N THR A 207 -7.15 9.59 5.19
CA THR A 207 -7.26 8.20 4.72
C THR A 207 -7.97 7.33 5.75
N ILE A 208 -7.56 7.41 7.01
CA ILE A 208 -8.15 6.63 8.11
C ILE A 208 -9.64 6.99 8.31
N ASN A 209 -9.99 8.28 8.27
CA ASN A 209 -11.36 8.73 8.44
C ASN A 209 -12.26 8.29 7.28
N ILE A 210 -11.81 8.46 6.03
CA ILE A 210 -12.54 7.98 4.85
C ILE A 210 -12.79 6.48 4.95
N ALA A 211 -11.76 5.68 5.25
CA ALA A 211 -11.90 4.24 5.35
C ALA A 211 -12.89 3.81 6.44
N LYS A 212 -12.83 4.44 7.61
CA LYS A 212 -13.79 4.19 8.72
C LYS A 212 -15.22 4.51 8.33
N GLU A 213 -15.45 5.63 7.65
CA GLU A 213 -16.80 6.00 7.22
C GLU A 213 -17.31 5.10 6.10
N LEU A 214 -16.45 4.64 5.17
CA LEU A 214 -16.84 3.68 4.13
C LEU A 214 -17.30 2.35 4.74
N ILE A 215 -16.53 1.76 5.65
CA ILE A 215 -16.91 0.47 6.27
C ILE A 215 -18.17 0.58 7.13
N LYS A 216 -18.41 1.71 7.81
CA LYS A 216 -19.68 1.99 8.53
C LYS A 216 -20.90 2.01 7.61
N LYS A 217 -20.72 2.30 6.33
CA LYS A 217 -21.76 2.33 5.31
C LYS A 217 -21.89 1.01 4.55
N ASP A 218 -21.38 -0.09 5.11
CA ASP A 218 -21.37 -1.43 4.49
C ASP A 218 -20.66 -1.48 3.13
N ILE A 219 -19.59 -0.70 2.96
CA ILE A 219 -18.72 -0.73 1.77
C ILE A 219 -17.46 -1.52 2.13
N LEU A 220 -17.23 -2.62 1.40
CA LEU A 220 -15.99 -3.40 1.51
C LEU A 220 -14.83 -2.61 0.88
N VAL A 221 -13.70 -2.51 1.57
CA VAL A 221 -12.54 -1.76 1.08
C VAL A 221 -11.42 -2.72 0.67
N LEU A 222 -10.89 -2.54 -0.55
CA LEU A 222 -9.64 -3.14 -1.01
C LEU A 222 -8.57 -2.06 -0.91
N SER A 223 -7.60 -2.20 -0.01
CA SER A 223 -6.61 -1.15 0.25
C SER A 223 -5.25 -1.46 -0.39
N MET A 224 -4.63 -0.43 -0.97
CA MET A 224 -3.37 -0.51 -1.69
C MET A 224 -2.49 0.72 -1.41
N GLY A 225 -1.19 0.56 -1.61
CA GLY A 225 -0.24 1.64 -1.50
C GLY A 225 0.07 2.09 -0.08
N CYS A 226 0.56 3.31 0.09
CA CYS A 226 0.83 3.89 1.41
C CYS A 226 -0.43 4.01 2.27
N GLY A 227 -1.61 4.20 1.64
CA GLY A 227 -2.89 4.15 2.34
C GLY A 227 -3.15 2.80 2.98
N ASN A 228 -2.81 1.69 2.32
CA ASN A 228 -2.87 0.36 2.92
C ASN A 228 -1.96 0.26 4.16
N GLY A 229 -0.72 0.77 4.06
CA GLY A 229 0.19 0.84 5.20
C GLY A 229 -0.40 1.64 6.39
N ALA A 230 -1.04 2.78 6.09
CA ALA A 230 -1.73 3.58 7.10
C ALA A 230 -2.86 2.80 7.80
N LEU A 231 -3.67 2.08 7.03
CA LEU A 231 -4.80 1.31 7.55
C LEU A 231 -4.35 0.09 8.35
N GLN A 232 -3.23 -0.54 7.98
CA GLN A 232 -2.58 -1.61 8.76
C GLN A 232 -2.10 -1.06 10.11
N VAL A 233 -1.36 0.05 10.11
CA VAL A 233 -0.86 0.69 11.35
C VAL A 233 -2.01 1.16 12.24
N ALA A 234 -3.13 1.61 11.66
CA ALA A 234 -4.33 2.01 12.39
C ALA A 234 -5.16 0.82 12.91
N GLY A 235 -4.75 -0.44 12.69
CA GLY A 235 -5.48 -1.64 13.11
C GLY A 235 -6.77 -1.90 12.34
N LEU A 236 -6.95 -1.29 11.17
CA LEU A 236 -8.18 -1.42 10.37
C LEU A 236 -8.18 -2.62 9.43
N CYS A 237 -7.01 -3.24 9.20
CA CYS A 237 -6.86 -4.47 8.42
C CYS A 237 -6.84 -5.71 9.33
N THR A 238 -7.63 -5.72 10.41
CA THR A 238 -7.72 -6.82 11.38
C THR A 238 -9.15 -7.39 11.42
N HIS A 239 -9.29 -8.60 11.94
CA HIS A 239 -10.63 -9.21 12.11
C HIS A 239 -11.50 -8.43 13.11
N GLU A 240 -10.89 -7.80 14.11
CA GLU A 240 -11.57 -7.00 15.13
C GLU A 240 -12.15 -5.71 14.55
N ALA A 241 -11.54 -5.18 13.48
CA ALA A 241 -12.02 -3.97 12.82
C ALA A 241 -13.45 -4.09 12.26
N LYS A 242 -13.98 -5.32 12.09
CA LYS A 242 -15.40 -5.55 11.75
C LYS A 242 -16.38 -4.92 12.73
N ASP A 243 -15.97 -4.69 13.99
CA ASP A 243 -16.83 -4.05 14.98
C ASP A 243 -17.03 -2.55 14.72
N LEU A 244 -16.22 -1.95 13.84
CA LEU A 244 -16.37 -0.58 13.33
C LEU A 244 -17.24 -0.51 12.06
N ALA A 245 -17.52 -1.65 11.44
CA ALA A 245 -18.29 -1.73 10.19
C ALA A 245 -19.80 -1.63 10.44
N GLY A 246 -20.56 -1.36 9.38
CA GLY A 246 -21.99 -1.50 9.37
C GLY A 246 -22.40 -2.97 9.57
N LEU A 247 -23.68 -3.18 9.89
CA LEU A 247 -24.15 -4.52 10.24
C LEU A 247 -23.97 -5.52 9.10
N GLY A 248 -24.21 -5.11 7.86
CA GLY A 248 -24.10 -5.98 6.70
C GLY A 248 -22.68 -6.44 6.45
N LEU A 249 -21.73 -5.48 6.39
CA LEU A 249 -20.31 -5.78 6.21
C LEU A 249 -19.75 -6.60 7.39
N LYS A 250 -20.16 -6.31 8.62
CA LYS A 250 -19.78 -7.12 9.78
C LYS A 250 -20.20 -8.58 9.62
N LEU A 251 -21.45 -8.84 9.23
CA LEU A 251 -21.95 -10.19 8.99
C LEU A 251 -21.22 -10.91 7.84
N LEU A 252 -20.88 -10.19 6.77
CA LEU A 252 -20.07 -10.73 5.70
C LEU A 252 -18.68 -11.12 6.20
N CYS A 253 -18.01 -10.24 6.96
CA CYS A 253 -16.70 -10.49 7.54
C CYS A 253 -16.70 -11.71 8.47
N GLU A 254 -17.72 -11.86 9.31
CA GLU A 254 -17.88 -13.03 10.20
C GLU A 254 -18.11 -14.33 9.40
N ARG A 255 -18.93 -14.28 8.36
CA ARG A 255 -19.21 -15.43 7.50
C ARG A 255 -17.98 -15.92 6.74
N LEU A 256 -17.18 -14.99 6.22
CA LEU A 256 -16.02 -15.30 5.36
C LEU A 256 -14.70 -15.38 6.13
N GLY A 257 -14.65 -14.97 7.38
CA GLY A 257 -13.41 -14.92 8.16
C GLY A 257 -12.42 -13.89 7.63
N ILE A 258 -12.91 -12.72 7.14
CA ILE A 258 -12.09 -11.65 6.56
C ILE A 258 -12.24 -10.35 7.35
N PRO A 259 -11.24 -9.42 7.32
CA PRO A 259 -11.41 -8.07 7.83
C PRO A 259 -12.31 -7.22 6.89
N PRO A 260 -12.85 -6.07 7.38
CA PRO A 260 -13.66 -5.18 6.55
C PRO A 260 -12.83 -4.37 5.53
N ILE A 261 -11.52 -4.33 5.74
CA ILE A 261 -10.54 -3.72 4.84
C ILE A 261 -9.51 -4.78 4.47
N LEU A 262 -9.50 -5.17 3.23
CA LEU A 262 -8.61 -6.19 2.70
C LEU A 262 -7.28 -5.54 2.27
N SER A 263 -6.17 -5.94 2.90
CA SER A 263 -4.83 -5.53 2.51
C SER A 263 -4.46 -6.20 1.19
N TYR A 264 -4.71 -5.51 0.08
CA TYR A 264 -4.57 -6.07 -1.26
C TYR A 264 -3.14 -5.94 -1.81
N GLY A 265 -2.38 -4.93 -1.39
CA GLY A 265 -0.98 -4.79 -1.80
C GLY A 265 -0.52 -3.37 -2.03
N THR A 266 0.20 -3.18 -3.13
CA THR A 266 0.87 -1.93 -3.50
C THR A 266 0.03 -1.08 -4.45
N CYS A 267 0.43 0.16 -4.65
CA CYS A 267 -0.19 1.01 -5.67
C CYS A 267 0.05 0.48 -7.09
N THR A 268 1.03 -0.39 -7.30
CA THR A 268 1.25 -1.08 -8.58
C THR A 268 0.32 -2.27 -8.81
N ASP A 269 -0.43 -2.70 -7.79
CA ASP A 269 -1.42 -3.79 -7.91
C ASP A 269 -2.78 -3.33 -8.51
N THR A 270 -2.90 -2.06 -8.88
CA THR A 270 -4.12 -1.52 -9.53
C THR A 270 -4.54 -2.29 -10.78
N GLY A 271 -3.58 -2.80 -11.57
CA GLY A 271 -3.86 -3.68 -12.71
C GLY A 271 -4.56 -4.98 -12.30
N ARG A 272 -4.19 -5.57 -11.17
CA ARG A 272 -4.83 -6.80 -10.63
C ARG A 272 -6.25 -6.53 -10.12
N VAL A 273 -6.48 -5.36 -9.54
CA VAL A 273 -7.83 -4.93 -9.15
C VAL A 273 -8.71 -4.76 -10.38
N ALA A 274 -8.17 -4.24 -11.48
CA ALA A 274 -8.88 -4.14 -12.74
C ALA A 274 -9.31 -5.51 -13.27
N ASP A 275 -8.46 -6.54 -13.15
CA ASP A 275 -8.82 -7.93 -13.51
C ASP A 275 -9.97 -8.44 -12.64
N LEU A 276 -9.96 -8.15 -11.34
CA LEU A 276 -11.05 -8.51 -10.43
C LEU A 276 -12.37 -7.81 -10.82
N ILE A 277 -12.32 -6.51 -11.13
CA ILE A 277 -13.48 -5.72 -11.56
C ILE A 277 -14.03 -6.27 -12.89
N ALA A 278 -13.15 -6.61 -13.83
CA ALA A 278 -13.54 -7.22 -15.10
C ALA A 278 -14.21 -8.60 -14.88
N ALA A 279 -13.68 -9.40 -13.95
CA ALA A 279 -14.29 -10.69 -13.58
C ALA A 279 -15.69 -10.49 -12.96
N VAL A 280 -15.88 -9.50 -12.11
CA VAL A 280 -17.21 -9.13 -11.55
C VAL A 280 -18.16 -8.70 -12.67
N SER A 281 -17.73 -7.83 -13.59
CA SER A 281 -18.52 -7.42 -14.76
C SER A 281 -18.99 -8.63 -15.57
N ASN A 282 -18.07 -9.53 -15.89
CA ASN A 282 -18.36 -10.74 -16.66
C ASN A 282 -19.34 -11.68 -15.92
N ALA A 283 -19.15 -11.89 -14.63
CA ALA A 283 -20.04 -12.73 -13.81
C ALA A 283 -21.45 -12.14 -13.66
N LEU A 284 -21.60 -10.83 -13.83
CA LEU A 284 -22.89 -10.13 -13.91
C LEU A 284 -23.47 -10.06 -15.34
N GLY A 285 -22.94 -10.85 -16.28
CA GLY A 285 -23.44 -10.90 -17.66
C GLY A 285 -22.94 -9.74 -18.55
N GLY A 286 -21.78 -9.14 -18.22
CA GLY A 286 -21.17 -8.07 -19.00
C GLY A 286 -21.73 -6.68 -18.65
N VAL A 287 -22.11 -6.47 -17.40
CA VAL A 287 -22.50 -5.13 -16.92
C VAL A 287 -21.34 -4.15 -17.15
N PRO A 288 -21.58 -3.00 -17.80
CA PRO A 288 -20.54 -1.99 -18.00
C PRO A 288 -19.90 -1.55 -16.68
N ILE A 289 -18.58 -1.42 -16.65
CA ILE A 289 -17.82 -1.05 -15.43
C ILE A 289 -18.36 0.23 -14.78
N PRO A 290 -18.68 1.32 -15.52
CA PRO A 290 -19.26 2.53 -14.93
C PRO A 290 -20.59 2.32 -14.20
N ASP A 291 -21.30 1.24 -14.45
CA ASP A 291 -22.58 0.92 -13.83
C ASP A 291 -22.46 -0.04 -12.63
N LEU A 292 -21.25 -0.56 -12.35
CA LEU A 292 -21.00 -1.37 -11.17
C LEU A 292 -21.00 -0.52 -9.88
N PRO A 293 -21.44 -1.06 -8.73
CA PRO A 293 -21.33 -0.37 -7.43
C PRO A 293 -19.90 -0.45 -6.87
N ILE A 294 -18.93 -0.02 -7.68
CA ILE A 294 -17.50 -0.06 -7.39
C ILE A 294 -16.92 1.33 -7.65
N VAL A 295 -16.06 1.81 -6.76
CA VAL A 295 -15.42 3.12 -6.83
C VAL A 295 -13.93 3.04 -6.57
N ALA A 296 -13.17 3.99 -7.10
CA ALA A 296 -11.78 4.23 -6.73
C ALA A 296 -11.69 5.42 -5.76
N VAL A 297 -10.85 5.30 -4.74
CA VAL A 297 -10.76 6.27 -3.65
C VAL A 297 -9.30 6.57 -3.35
N ALA A 298 -8.86 7.81 -3.56
CA ALA A 298 -7.50 8.30 -3.30
C ALA A 298 -7.53 9.48 -2.30
N PRO A 299 -7.67 9.20 -0.98
CA PRO A 299 -7.90 10.25 0.03
C PRO A 299 -6.72 11.19 0.25
N GLU A 300 -5.50 10.71 0.04
CA GLU A 300 -4.28 11.48 0.29
C GLU A 300 -3.30 11.31 -0.88
N TYR A 301 -3.58 12.03 -1.94
CA TYR A 301 -2.71 12.14 -3.10
C TYR A 301 -1.45 12.96 -2.77
N MET A 302 -0.28 12.47 -3.12
CA MET A 302 0.99 13.14 -2.83
C MET A 302 1.92 13.22 -4.05
N GLU A 303 2.00 12.18 -4.86
CA GLU A 303 3.06 12.06 -5.83
C GLU A 303 2.58 11.61 -7.23
N GLN A 304 3.49 11.64 -8.19
CA GLN A 304 3.16 11.47 -9.62
C GLN A 304 2.47 10.13 -9.94
N LYS A 305 2.83 9.05 -9.28
CA LYS A 305 2.23 7.74 -9.52
C LYS A 305 0.75 7.71 -9.16
N ALA A 306 0.35 8.40 -8.08
CA ALA A 306 -1.06 8.54 -7.73
C ALA A 306 -1.88 9.23 -8.82
N THR A 307 -1.26 10.15 -9.59
CA THR A 307 -1.92 10.73 -10.78
C THR A 307 -2.16 9.67 -11.85
N ILE A 308 -1.18 8.80 -12.08
CA ILE A 308 -1.28 7.71 -13.06
C ILE A 308 -2.39 6.76 -12.65
N ASP A 309 -2.45 6.36 -11.39
CA ASP A 309 -3.50 5.47 -10.85
C ASP A 309 -4.90 6.11 -10.96
N ALA A 310 -5.02 7.41 -10.66
CA ALA A 310 -6.29 8.11 -10.81
C ALA A 310 -6.75 8.20 -12.28
N VAL A 311 -5.83 8.50 -13.20
CA VAL A 311 -6.13 8.52 -14.64
C VAL A 311 -6.46 7.12 -15.15
N PHE A 312 -5.78 6.09 -14.68
CA PHE A 312 -6.10 4.70 -15.00
C PHE A 312 -7.54 4.34 -14.54
N ALA A 313 -7.92 4.68 -13.32
CA ALA A 313 -9.26 4.43 -12.80
C ALA A 313 -10.34 5.15 -13.62
N LEU A 314 -10.10 6.41 -14.03
CA LEU A 314 -10.98 7.17 -14.91
C LEU A 314 -11.07 6.55 -16.32
N ALA A 315 -9.94 6.14 -16.88
CA ALA A 315 -9.90 5.48 -18.18
C ALA A 315 -10.62 4.11 -18.15
N PHE A 316 -10.59 3.44 -17.01
CA PHE A 316 -11.29 2.19 -16.77
C PHE A 316 -12.80 2.38 -16.52
N GLY A 317 -13.27 3.62 -16.41
CA GLY A 317 -14.68 3.96 -16.29
C GLY A 317 -15.18 4.10 -14.84
N LEU A 318 -14.30 4.18 -13.86
CA LEU A 318 -14.70 4.26 -12.45
C LEU A 318 -15.02 5.68 -11.99
N TYR A 319 -15.95 5.79 -11.04
CA TYR A 319 -16.04 6.97 -10.19
C TYR A 319 -14.80 7.02 -9.31
N THR A 320 -14.04 8.10 -9.44
CA THR A 320 -12.71 8.23 -8.82
C THR A 320 -12.67 9.46 -7.92
N TYR A 321 -12.65 9.26 -6.62
CA TYR A 321 -12.46 10.32 -5.64
C TYR A 321 -10.97 10.58 -5.41
N VAL A 322 -10.57 11.84 -5.45
CA VAL A 322 -9.16 12.26 -5.25
C VAL A 322 -9.09 13.48 -4.33
N ASN A 323 -8.24 13.42 -3.33
CA ASN A 323 -7.87 14.53 -2.46
C ASN A 323 -6.36 14.46 -2.13
N PRO A 324 -5.66 15.58 -2.08
CA PRO A 324 -6.03 16.95 -2.49
C PRO A 324 -6.23 17.08 -4.00
N VAL A 325 -6.64 18.26 -4.42
CA VAL A 325 -6.76 18.59 -5.85
C VAL A 325 -5.42 18.34 -6.54
N PRO A 326 -5.36 17.52 -7.59
CA PRO A 326 -4.12 17.28 -8.33
C PRO A 326 -3.53 18.57 -8.92
N THR A 327 -2.21 18.65 -8.98
CA THR A 327 -1.46 19.82 -9.45
C THR A 327 -1.49 20.00 -10.97
N VAL A 328 -2.65 19.78 -11.59
CA VAL A 328 -2.87 19.86 -13.05
C VAL A 328 -3.70 21.07 -13.47
N THR A 329 -4.11 21.90 -12.51
CA THR A 329 -5.01 23.03 -12.71
C THR A 329 -4.47 24.13 -13.63
N GLY A 330 -3.13 24.16 -13.84
CA GLY A 330 -2.49 25.03 -14.83
C GLY A 330 -2.69 24.61 -16.29
N GLY A 331 -3.26 23.42 -16.55
CA GLY A 331 -3.50 22.88 -17.88
C GLY A 331 -4.99 22.81 -18.23
N PRO A 332 -5.63 23.88 -18.77
CA PRO A 332 -7.08 23.92 -18.95
C PRO A 332 -7.64 22.77 -19.80
N ASN A 333 -6.90 22.32 -20.82
CA ASN A 333 -7.32 21.18 -21.66
C ASN A 333 -7.29 19.88 -20.86
N LEU A 334 -6.30 19.69 -19.98
CA LEU A 334 -6.22 18.51 -19.11
C LEU A 334 -7.31 18.53 -18.06
N VAL A 335 -7.59 19.68 -17.46
CA VAL A 335 -8.71 19.83 -16.54
C VAL A 335 -10.01 19.44 -17.21
N LYS A 336 -10.30 19.99 -18.40
CA LYS A 336 -11.48 19.64 -19.18
C LYS A 336 -11.56 18.16 -19.49
N LEU A 337 -10.44 17.55 -19.93
CA LEU A 337 -10.38 16.10 -20.20
C LEU A 337 -10.79 15.29 -18.96
N LEU A 338 -10.23 15.60 -17.79
CA LEU A 338 -10.44 14.82 -16.57
C LEU A 338 -11.84 15.04 -15.96
N THR A 339 -12.38 16.28 -16.03
CA THR A 339 -13.64 16.62 -15.36
C THR A 339 -14.89 16.47 -16.25
N GLU A 340 -14.73 16.56 -17.58
CA GLU A 340 -15.85 16.53 -18.53
C GLU A 340 -15.72 15.38 -19.55
N ASP A 341 -14.61 15.35 -20.31
CA ASP A 341 -14.49 14.50 -21.48
C ASP A 341 -14.36 13.00 -21.12
N CYS A 342 -13.68 12.66 -20.00
CA CYS A 342 -13.57 11.28 -19.52
C CYS A 342 -14.94 10.64 -19.31
N ARG A 343 -15.91 11.38 -18.80
CA ARG A 343 -17.28 10.90 -18.61
C ARG A 343 -17.93 10.42 -19.90
N ASN A 344 -17.66 11.13 -20.98
CA ASN A 344 -18.22 10.78 -22.30
C ASN A 344 -17.40 9.67 -23.00
N LEU A 345 -16.10 9.60 -22.74
CA LEU A 345 -15.19 8.64 -23.37
C LEU A 345 -15.25 7.26 -22.72
N THR A 346 -15.27 7.20 -21.42
CA THR A 346 -15.09 5.96 -20.64
C THR A 346 -16.20 5.70 -19.63
N GLY A 347 -16.99 6.72 -19.29
CA GLY A 347 -17.93 6.70 -18.16
C GLY A 347 -17.28 7.08 -16.83
N GLY A 348 -15.95 7.28 -16.78
CA GLY A 348 -15.22 7.67 -15.58
C GLY A 348 -15.60 9.05 -15.08
N ILE A 349 -15.69 9.21 -13.76
CA ILE A 349 -16.10 10.45 -13.11
C ILE A 349 -15.02 10.85 -12.11
N LEU A 350 -14.36 12.00 -12.30
CA LEU A 350 -13.46 12.56 -11.30
C LEU A 350 -14.29 13.34 -10.26
N HIS A 351 -14.09 13.01 -8.99
CA HIS A 351 -14.66 13.76 -7.86
C HIS A 351 -13.54 14.29 -6.97
N LEU A 352 -13.57 15.59 -6.71
CA LEU A 352 -12.61 16.30 -5.86
C LEU A 352 -13.37 16.88 -4.67
N GLU A 353 -13.01 16.46 -3.47
CA GLU A 353 -13.62 16.93 -2.23
C GLU A 353 -12.59 16.88 -1.10
N THR A 354 -12.54 17.90 -0.27
CA THR A 354 -11.61 18.00 0.86
C THR A 354 -12.24 17.59 2.19
N ASN A 355 -13.56 17.61 2.28
CA ASN A 355 -14.30 17.19 3.45
C ASN A 355 -14.58 15.70 3.39
N ALA A 356 -14.09 14.95 4.37
CA ALA A 356 -14.20 13.49 4.40
C ALA A 356 -15.66 13.00 4.42
N THR A 357 -16.55 13.68 5.16
CA THR A 357 -17.96 13.29 5.24
C THR A 357 -18.68 13.53 3.91
N GLU A 358 -18.47 14.69 3.29
CA GLU A 358 -19.07 15.02 2.00
C GLU A 358 -18.57 14.11 0.89
N ALA A 359 -17.28 13.75 0.93
CA ALA A 359 -16.70 12.78 0.01
C ALA A 359 -17.36 11.40 0.12
N VAL A 360 -17.52 10.88 1.33
CA VAL A 360 -18.15 9.56 1.57
C VAL A 360 -19.64 9.59 1.19
N ASP A 361 -20.35 10.67 1.49
CA ASP A 361 -21.76 10.79 1.09
C ASP A 361 -21.91 10.81 -0.44
N ALA A 362 -21.02 11.50 -1.16
CA ALA A 362 -21.03 11.50 -2.62
C ALA A 362 -20.68 10.12 -3.20
N ILE A 363 -19.70 9.42 -2.63
CA ILE A 363 -19.33 8.04 -2.98
C ILE A 363 -20.54 7.12 -2.79
N LEU A 364 -21.19 7.16 -1.63
CA LEU A 364 -22.36 6.35 -1.34
C LEU A 364 -23.51 6.64 -2.31
N ASN A 365 -23.79 7.91 -2.59
CA ASN A 365 -24.83 8.31 -3.54
C ASN A 365 -24.57 7.75 -4.94
N HIS A 366 -23.30 7.71 -5.38
CA HIS A 366 -22.94 7.11 -6.66
C HIS A 366 -23.17 5.61 -6.64
N ILE A 367 -22.71 4.90 -5.61
CA ILE A 367 -22.93 3.46 -5.44
C ILE A 367 -24.43 3.13 -5.46
N GLU A 368 -25.25 3.83 -4.67
CA GLU A 368 -26.70 3.62 -4.62
C GLU A 368 -27.40 3.91 -5.96
N SER A 369 -26.92 4.92 -6.70
CA SER A 369 -27.42 5.19 -8.06
C SER A 369 -27.15 4.02 -8.99
N ASN A 370 -25.96 3.40 -8.92
CA ASN A 370 -25.61 2.25 -9.74
C ASN A 370 -26.38 0.99 -9.30
N ARG A 371 -26.54 0.76 -7.99
CA ARG A 371 -27.40 -0.33 -7.48
C ARG A 371 -28.82 -0.21 -8.03
N LYS A 372 -29.40 0.98 -7.98
CA LYS A 372 -30.75 1.25 -8.52
C LYS A 372 -30.82 0.97 -10.03
N LYS A 373 -29.81 1.31 -10.82
CA LYS A 373 -29.74 0.98 -12.26
C LYS A 373 -29.74 -0.53 -12.50
N LEU A 374 -29.08 -1.29 -11.63
CA LEU A 374 -29.00 -2.75 -11.70
C LEU A 374 -30.24 -3.44 -11.12
N GLY A 375 -31.15 -2.70 -10.48
CA GLY A 375 -32.35 -3.25 -9.86
C GLY A 375 -32.08 -4.03 -8.55
N ILE A 376 -31.02 -3.66 -7.82
CA ILE A 376 -30.59 -4.33 -6.58
C ILE A 376 -30.53 -3.34 -5.42
#